data_da42168c75e0e05a949a269b60f62e3a
#
_entry.id   da42168c75e0e05a949a269b60f62e3a
#
_cell.length_a   1.000
_cell.length_b   1.000
_cell.length_c   1.000
_cell.angle_alpha   90.00
_cell.angle_beta   90.00
_cell.angle_gamma   90.00
#
_symmetry.space_group_name_H-M   'P 1'
#
loop_
_entity.id
_entity.type
_entity.pdbx_description
1 polymer ?
#
loop_
_entity_poly.entity_id
_entity_poly.type
_entity_poly.pdbx_seq_one_letter_code
_entity_poly.pdbx_strand_id
1 'polypeptide(L)'
;MVAGAPEDFVLEIKCDHNAKPALIVPSSPQPMNQVQRSSGFVSTLPLNEEYTFETFVRGPSNSYAISAAEGVVNNPAKPLYNPLFIHGGTGLGKTHLMQAIGNELRRRNPSMMICYLTSETFLNEYVTSLGNGQIESFRHKYRSLDLLLIDDIQFLARGKDVQVEFFNTFNALKDNHKQIVMTSDVAPKDLPILESRLISRFEGGMVQEIENPSYETRLAILKKKTEMFEVRVSDHVLEFIAANIKSHVRAMEGALTRVCHAIQADPSLMLNNDSLSYILKDYIEKERSMRKLTIEEIQQACAKKYGVSMDDILSHERVQSLVTPRQLAMYISKKLTSKGLKEIADAFGKKHATIISGVRTITGRLTNEPELRVDLEEILSTFGYRLSDAMD
;
A
#
# COMPACT_ATOMS: atom_id res chain seq x y z
N MET A 1 38.29 -44.39 -5.91
CA MET A 1 37.91 -44.73 -7.28
C MET A 1 36.62 -44.02 -7.58
N VAL A 2 36.70 -42.96 -8.38
CA VAL A 2 35.58 -42.12 -8.77
C VAL A 2 35.04 -42.68 -10.10
N ALA A 3 33.78 -43.10 -10.11
CA ALA A 3 33.11 -43.51 -11.35
C ALA A 3 32.61 -42.26 -12.09
N GLY A 4 33.09 -42.10 -13.34
CA GLY A 4 32.75 -40.96 -14.20
C GLY A 4 31.31 -41.01 -14.67
N ALA A 5 30.73 -39.83 -14.86
CA ALA A 5 29.48 -39.63 -15.55
C ALA A 5 29.66 -39.82 -17.07
N PRO A 6 28.70 -40.42 -17.77
CA PRO A 6 28.74 -40.48 -19.23
C PRO A 6 28.35 -39.11 -19.82
N GLU A 7 29.18 -38.61 -20.73
CA GLU A 7 28.89 -37.54 -21.66
C GLU A 7 27.92 -38.06 -22.72
N ASP A 8 27.11 -37.16 -23.29
CA ASP A 8 26.18 -37.32 -24.41
C ASP A 8 24.80 -37.90 -24.07
N PHE A 9 23.93 -37.02 -23.54
CA PHE A 9 22.49 -37.16 -23.66
C PHE A 9 21.99 -36.33 -24.90
N VAL A 10 21.75 -37.03 -26.02
CA VAL A 10 20.98 -36.44 -27.14
C VAL A 10 19.51 -36.76 -26.93
N LEU A 11 18.70 -35.75 -26.64
CA LEU A 11 17.23 -35.87 -26.61
C LEU A 11 16.70 -35.82 -28.05
N GLU A 12 16.42 -36.98 -28.64
CA GLU A 12 15.65 -37.08 -29.87
C GLU A 12 14.14 -36.99 -29.56
N ILE A 13 13.52 -35.84 -29.91
CA ILE A 13 12.07 -35.69 -29.83
C ILE A 13 11.48 -36.26 -31.13
N LYS A 14 10.92 -37.47 -31.08
CA LYS A 14 10.11 -38.03 -32.18
C LYS A 14 8.67 -37.52 -32.04
N CYS A 15 8.24 -36.64 -32.91
CA CYS A 15 6.84 -36.29 -33.08
C CYS A 15 6.10 -37.41 -33.85
N ASP A 16 5.19 -38.09 -33.15
CA ASP A 16 4.28 -39.03 -33.79
C ASP A 16 3.06 -38.27 -34.33
N HIS A 17 2.98 -38.07 -35.64
CA HIS A 17 1.91 -37.34 -36.33
C HIS A 17 0.55 -38.06 -36.34
N ASN A 18 0.43 -39.24 -35.74
CA ASN A 18 -0.81 -40.01 -35.70
C ASN A 18 -1.45 -40.15 -34.31
N ALA A 19 -0.92 -39.49 -33.29
CA ALA A 19 -1.57 -39.46 -32.00
C ALA A 19 -2.80 -38.56 -32.07
N LYS A 20 -4.01 -39.12 -31.99
CA LYS A 20 -5.23 -38.38 -31.70
C LYS A 20 -5.00 -37.57 -30.41
N PRO A 21 -5.40 -36.25 -30.38
CA PRO A 21 -5.28 -35.49 -29.15
C PRO A 21 -6.07 -36.21 -28.06
N ALA A 22 -5.36 -36.69 -27.05
CA ALA A 22 -5.98 -37.12 -25.83
C ALA A 22 -6.57 -35.85 -25.23
N LEU A 23 -7.90 -35.75 -25.16
CA LEU A 23 -8.58 -34.79 -24.34
C LEU A 23 -8.10 -35.01 -22.92
N ILE A 24 -7.23 -34.13 -22.43
CA ILE A 24 -6.96 -33.99 -21.01
C ILE A 24 -8.26 -33.45 -20.44
N VAL A 25 -9.17 -34.35 -20.08
CA VAL A 25 -10.25 -34.03 -19.19
C VAL A 25 -9.58 -33.64 -17.88
N PRO A 26 -9.69 -32.40 -17.40
CA PRO A 26 -9.20 -32.09 -16.08
C PRO A 26 -9.90 -33.09 -15.14
N SER A 27 -9.10 -33.89 -14.42
CA SER A 27 -9.59 -34.78 -13.40
C SER A 27 -10.58 -33.97 -12.57
N SER A 28 -11.83 -34.45 -12.50
CA SER A 28 -12.86 -33.89 -11.63
C SER A 28 -12.21 -33.57 -10.28
N PRO A 29 -12.47 -32.38 -9.72
CA PRO A 29 -11.95 -32.06 -8.40
C PRO A 29 -12.34 -33.22 -7.49
N GLN A 30 -11.34 -33.89 -6.94
CA GLN A 30 -11.58 -34.85 -5.88
C GLN A 30 -12.43 -34.13 -4.84
N PRO A 31 -13.48 -34.73 -4.30
CA PRO A 31 -14.25 -34.10 -3.24
C PRO A 31 -13.22 -33.72 -2.15
N MET A 32 -13.10 -32.41 -1.93
CA MET A 32 -12.31 -31.91 -0.80
C MET A 32 -12.69 -32.75 0.41
N ASN A 33 -11.72 -33.47 0.93
CA ASN A 33 -11.88 -34.22 2.16
C ASN A 33 -12.67 -33.36 3.12
N GLN A 34 -13.73 -33.95 3.67
CA GLN A 34 -14.50 -33.40 4.76
C GLN A 34 -13.52 -32.83 5.79
N VAL A 35 -13.33 -31.51 5.74
CA VAL A 35 -12.67 -30.79 6.80
C VAL A 35 -13.43 -31.14 8.05
N GLN A 36 -12.81 -31.94 8.90
CA GLN A 36 -13.31 -32.27 10.21
C GLN A 36 -13.81 -30.99 10.85
N ARG A 37 -15.06 -31.02 11.32
CA ARG A 37 -15.67 -29.98 12.15
C ARG A 37 -14.89 -29.87 13.47
N SER A 38 -13.67 -29.38 13.39
CA SER A 38 -12.90 -28.93 14.52
C SER A 38 -13.08 -27.42 14.60
N SER A 39 -13.81 -26.99 15.63
CA SER A 39 -13.79 -25.64 16.15
C SER A 39 -14.18 -24.51 15.17
N GLY A 40 -15.39 -24.06 15.21
CA GLY A 40 -15.86 -22.66 15.01
C GLY A 40 -15.39 -21.79 13.84
N PHE A 41 -14.55 -22.27 12.94
CA PHE A 41 -13.93 -21.49 11.88
C PHE A 41 -14.64 -21.73 10.54
N VAL A 42 -15.36 -20.71 10.05
CA VAL A 42 -16.04 -20.71 8.74
C VAL A 42 -15.40 -19.64 7.87
N SER A 43 -14.12 -19.76 7.56
CA SER A 43 -13.47 -18.82 6.65
C SER A 43 -13.34 -19.41 5.26
N THR A 44 -13.48 -18.55 4.25
CA THR A 44 -13.04 -18.83 2.88
C THR A 44 -11.53 -18.72 2.74
N LEU A 45 -10.89 -17.87 3.57
CA LEU A 45 -9.46 -17.68 3.62
C LEU A 45 -8.95 -17.99 5.05
N PRO A 46 -7.85 -18.74 5.18
CA PRO A 46 -7.24 -18.96 6.49
C PRO A 46 -6.67 -17.65 7.05
N LEU A 47 -6.74 -17.50 8.38
CA LEU A 47 -5.96 -16.46 9.05
C LEU A 47 -4.47 -16.80 8.97
N ASN A 48 -3.64 -15.80 8.70
CA ASN A 48 -2.19 -15.94 8.82
C ASN A 48 -1.81 -15.98 10.31
N GLU A 49 -1.24 -17.07 10.76
CA GLU A 49 -0.86 -17.27 12.17
C GLU A 49 0.25 -16.34 12.64
N GLU A 50 1.05 -15.79 11.71
CA GLU A 50 2.09 -14.80 12.01
C GLU A 50 1.51 -13.41 12.32
N TYR A 51 0.26 -13.14 11.94
CA TYR A 51 -0.38 -11.87 12.18
C TYR A 51 -0.98 -11.82 13.58
N THR A 52 -0.13 -11.43 14.53
CA THR A 52 -0.46 -11.30 15.96
C THR A 52 -0.19 -9.89 16.46
N PHE A 53 -0.68 -9.57 17.66
CA PHE A 53 -0.35 -8.30 18.30
C PHE A 53 1.13 -8.19 18.69
N GLU A 54 1.79 -9.32 18.97
CA GLU A 54 3.20 -9.39 19.33
C GLU A 54 4.13 -9.13 18.13
N THR A 55 3.68 -9.51 16.92
CA THR A 55 4.43 -9.25 15.69
C THR A 55 4.10 -7.89 15.07
N PHE A 56 3.03 -7.25 15.51
CA PHE A 56 2.65 -5.92 15.07
C PHE A 56 3.39 -4.84 15.85
N VAL A 57 4.30 -4.12 15.20
CA VAL A 57 5.11 -3.09 15.87
C VAL A 57 4.27 -1.85 16.19
N ARG A 58 4.18 -1.53 17.49
CA ARG A 58 3.48 -0.34 17.97
C ARG A 58 4.34 0.91 17.75
N GLY A 59 3.70 1.99 17.29
CA GLY A 59 4.30 3.30 17.13
C GLY A 59 3.25 4.42 17.25
N PRO A 60 3.64 5.69 17.26
CA PRO A 60 2.70 6.81 17.35
C PRO A 60 1.62 6.78 16.26
N SER A 61 1.99 6.40 15.03
CA SER A 61 1.12 6.38 13.85
C SER A 61 0.02 5.31 13.86
N ASN A 62 0.09 4.33 14.77
CA ASN A 62 -0.87 3.22 14.83
C ASN A 62 -1.39 2.92 16.24
N SER A 63 -0.97 3.68 17.25
CA SER A 63 -1.28 3.41 18.67
C SER A 63 -2.78 3.37 18.95
N TYR A 64 -3.56 4.28 18.36
CA TYR A 64 -5.01 4.32 18.53
C TYR A 64 -5.70 3.14 17.85
N ALA A 65 -5.25 2.75 16.65
CA ALA A 65 -5.78 1.60 15.94
C ALA A 65 -5.52 0.29 16.74
N ILE A 66 -4.32 0.14 17.30
CA ILE A 66 -3.98 -1.01 18.15
C ILE A 66 -4.87 -1.01 19.42
N SER A 67 -5.01 0.13 20.08
CA SER A 67 -5.84 0.22 21.28
C SER A 67 -7.32 -0.10 21.00
N ALA A 68 -7.85 0.31 19.85
CA ALA A 68 -9.19 -0.06 19.41
C ALA A 68 -9.30 -1.56 19.12
N ALA A 69 -8.31 -2.15 18.47
CA ALA A 69 -8.24 -3.58 18.20
C ALA A 69 -8.18 -4.42 19.51
N GLU A 70 -7.35 -4.00 20.46
CA GLU A 70 -7.30 -4.59 21.81
C GLU A 70 -8.66 -4.44 22.53
N GLY A 71 -9.33 -3.30 22.33
CA GLY A 71 -10.68 -3.03 22.85
C GLY A 71 -11.71 -4.03 22.31
N VAL A 72 -11.65 -4.37 21.02
CA VAL A 72 -12.48 -5.43 20.40
C VAL A 72 -12.21 -6.79 21.04
N VAL A 73 -10.94 -7.15 21.21
CA VAL A 73 -10.54 -8.44 21.78
C VAL A 73 -10.99 -8.59 23.22
N ASN A 74 -10.90 -7.51 24.01
CA ASN A 74 -11.27 -7.52 25.42
C ASN A 74 -12.80 -7.42 25.65
N ASN A 75 -13.52 -6.82 24.72
CA ASN A 75 -14.95 -6.61 24.83
C ASN A 75 -15.62 -6.77 23.46
N PRO A 76 -15.71 -7.99 22.91
CA PRO A 76 -16.30 -8.21 21.61
C PRO A 76 -17.75 -7.71 21.57
N ALA A 77 -18.15 -7.18 20.43
CA ALA A 77 -19.49 -6.65 20.14
C ALA A 77 -19.95 -5.46 21.02
N LYS A 78 -19.07 -4.91 21.88
CA LYS A 78 -19.41 -3.69 22.62
C LYS A 78 -19.69 -2.55 21.62
N PRO A 79 -20.79 -1.79 21.77
CA PRO A 79 -21.18 -0.75 20.78
C PRO A 79 -20.08 0.25 20.43
N LEU A 80 -19.20 0.59 21.39
CA LEU A 80 -18.06 1.48 21.19
C LEU A 80 -17.07 0.94 20.14
N TYR A 81 -16.88 -0.38 20.06
CA TYR A 81 -15.92 -1.04 19.18
C TYR A 81 -16.57 -1.81 18.03
N ASN A 82 -17.89 -1.65 17.84
CA ASN A 82 -18.63 -2.40 16.83
C ASN A 82 -19.52 -1.52 15.94
N PRO A 83 -19.23 -1.39 14.64
CA PRO A 83 -18.07 -1.98 13.96
C PRO A 83 -16.73 -1.31 14.32
N LEU A 84 -15.62 -2.02 14.14
CA LEU A 84 -14.29 -1.41 14.04
C LEU A 84 -13.94 -1.24 12.57
N PHE A 85 -13.67 -0.01 12.17
CA PHE A 85 -13.25 0.35 10.83
C PHE A 85 -11.81 0.86 10.86
N ILE A 86 -10.87 0.14 10.23
CA ILE A 86 -9.45 0.49 10.17
C ILE A 86 -9.14 0.99 8.76
N HIS A 87 -8.68 2.23 8.63
CA HIS A 87 -8.29 2.76 7.33
C HIS A 87 -6.86 3.30 7.32
N GLY A 88 -6.35 3.58 6.12
CA GLY A 88 -5.01 4.11 5.92
C GLY A 88 -4.41 3.64 4.61
N GLY A 89 -3.29 4.19 4.19
CA GLY A 89 -2.65 3.85 2.92
C GLY A 89 -2.39 2.36 2.73
N THR A 90 -2.20 1.95 1.48
CA THR A 90 -1.89 0.55 1.15
C THR A 90 -0.59 0.10 1.81
N GLY A 91 -0.56 -1.13 2.36
CA GLY A 91 0.66 -1.73 2.92
C GLY A 91 1.12 -1.17 4.27
N LEU A 92 0.22 -0.54 5.05
CA LEU A 92 0.49 -0.03 6.42
C LEU A 92 0.17 -1.04 7.54
N GLY A 93 -0.27 -2.27 7.19
CA GLY A 93 -0.53 -3.32 8.18
C GLY A 93 -2.00 -3.43 8.62
N LYS A 94 -2.96 -2.83 7.91
CA LYS A 94 -4.40 -2.95 8.21
C LYS A 94 -4.86 -4.40 8.32
N THR A 95 -4.56 -5.21 7.31
CA THR A 95 -4.86 -6.64 7.26
C THR A 95 -4.20 -7.40 8.40
N HIS A 96 -2.95 -7.07 8.75
CA HIS A 96 -2.24 -7.67 9.87
C HIS A 96 -3.00 -7.40 11.19
N LEU A 97 -3.31 -6.14 11.47
CA LEU A 97 -4.00 -5.78 12.72
C LEU A 97 -5.40 -6.41 12.80
N MET A 98 -6.14 -6.44 11.70
CA MET A 98 -7.45 -7.12 11.63
C MET A 98 -7.33 -8.61 11.89
N GLN A 99 -6.36 -9.29 11.28
CA GLN A 99 -6.17 -10.73 11.51
C GLN A 99 -5.61 -11.03 12.90
N ALA A 100 -4.83 -10.11 13.51
CA ALA A 100 -4.39 -10.23 14.89
C ALA A 100 -5.59 -10.29 15.86
N ILE A 101 -6.65 -9.51 15.61
CA ILE A 101 -7.91 -9.61 16.36
C ILE A 101 -8.51 -11.02 16.20
N GLY A 102 -8.59 -11.53 14.97
CA GLY A 102 -9.14 -12.85 14.69
C GLY A 102 -8.36 -13.98 15.35
N ASN A 103 -7.03 -13.94 15.25
CA ASN A 103 -6.14 -14.93 15.86
C ASN A 103 -6.26 -14.93 17.39
N GLU A 104 -6.27 -13.75 18.01
CA GLU A 104 -6.38 -13.64 19.46
C GLU A 104 -7.75 -14.07 19.98
N LEU A 105 -8.85 -13.71 19.29
CA LEU A 105 -10.20 -14.16 19.66
C LEU A 105 -10.36 -15.67 19.47
N ARG A 106 -9.82 -16.25 18.41
CA ARG A 106 -9.77 -17.69 18.19
C ARG A 106 -9.02 -18.42 19.29
N ARG A 107 -7.87 -17.86 19.72
CA ARG A 107 -7.07 -18.40 20.81
C ARG A 107 -7.82 -18.40 22.14
N ARG A 108 -8.57 -17.32 22.43
CA ARG A 108 -9.36 -17.18 23.67
C ARG A 108 -10.63 -18.02 23.65
N ASN A 109 -11.28 -18.14 22.51
CA ASN A 109 -12.51 -18.91 22.33
C ASN A 109 -12.47 -19.71 21.01
N PRO A 110 -11.95 -20.95 21.05
CA PRO A 110 -11.86 -21.81 19.87
C PRO A 110 -13.19 -22.20 19.23
N SER A 111 -14.32 -22.06 19.96
CA SER A 111 -15.66 -22.35 19.43
C SER A 111 -16.29 -21.16 18.68
N MET A 112 -15.65 -20.00 18.70
CA MET A 112 -16.13 -18.79 18.05
C MET A 112 -16.18 -18.95 16.52
N MET A 113 -17.32 -18.63 15.92
CA MET A 113 -17.52 -18.68 14.47
C MET A 113 -16.91 -17.44 13.84
N ILE A 114 -15.66 -17.56 13.37
CA ILE A 114 -14.89 -16.46 12.78
C ILE A 114 -14.82 -16.63 11.26
N CYS A 115 -15.12 -15.58 10.51
CA CYS A 115 -14.92 -15.52 9.06
C CYS A 115 -13.98 -14.35 8.70
N TYR A 116 -12.91 -14.67 7.98
CA TYR A 116 -12.05 -13.69 7.32
C TYR A 116 -12.17 -13.82 5.80
N LEU A 117 -12.41 -12.72 5.13
CA LEU A 117 -12.47 -12.66 3.67
C LEU A 117 -12.20 -11.24 3.15
N THR A 118 -11.92 -11.13 1.85
CA THR A 118 -11.94 -9.83 1.16
C THR A 118 -13.36 -9.50 0.70
N SER A 119 -13.67 -8.22 0.54
CA SER A 119 -14.99 -7.82 0.00
C SER A 119 -15.19 -8.31 -1.46
N GLU A 120 -14.14 -8.53 -2.22
CA GLU A 120 -14.21 -9.15 -3.54
C GLU A 120 -14.64 -10.62 -3.45
N THR A 121 -14.12 -11.36 -2.46
CA THR A 121 -14.56 -12.75 -2.19
C THR A 121 -16.04 -12.80 -1.81
N PHE A 122 -16.49 -11.87 -0.95
CA PHE A 122 -17.90 -11.75 -0.59
C PHE A 122 -18.79 -11.52 -1.83
N LEU A 123 -18.39 -10.62 -2.72
CA LEU A 123 -19.08 -10.34 -3.98
C LEU A 123 -19.13 -11.59 -4.87
N ASN A 124 -18.03 -12.28 -5.06
CA ASN A 124 -17.94 -13.46 -5.92
C ASN A 124 -18.81 -14.61 -5.39
N GLU A 125 -18.80 -14.85 -4.08
CA GLU A 125 -19.66 -15.86 -3.45
C GLU A 125 -21.13 -15.48 -3.56
N TYR A 126 -21.48 -14.20 -3.39
CA TYR A 126 -22.85 -13.73 -3.57
C TYR A 126 -23.37 -14.00 -4.98
N VAL A 127 -22.59 -13.59 -6.00
CA VAL A 127 -22.96 -13.81 -7.42
C VAL A 127 -23.10 -15.30 -7.73
N THR A 128 -22.15 -16.11 -7.27
CA THR A 128 -22.20 -17.58 -7.46
C THR A 128 -23.43 -18.20 -6.80
N SER A 129 -23.76 -17.78 -5.57
CA SER A 129 -24.90 -18.28 -4.82
C SER A 129 -26.24 -17.90 -5.47
N LEU A 130 -26.32 -16.71 -6.07
CA LEU A 130 -27.48 -16.30 -6.87
C LEU A 130 -27.66 -17.18 -8.12
N GLY A 131 -26.57 -17.39 -8.88
CA GLY A 131 -26.61 -18.22 -10.10
C GLY A 131 -26.97 -19.67 -9.82
N ASN A 132 -26.64 -20.20 -8.64
CA ASN A 132 -26.90 -21.57 -8.24
C ASN A 132 -28.21 -21.72 -7.45
N GLY A 133 -28.97 -20.66 -7.19
CA GLY A 133 -30.18 -20.70 -6.35
C GLY A 133 -29.91 -20.99 -4.86
N GLN A 134 -28.69 -20.73 -4.37
CA GLN A 134 -28.20 -21.04 -3.01
C GLN A 134 -28.11 -19.82 -2.11
N ILE A 135 -28.84 -18.76 -2.39
CA ILE A 135 -28.76 -17.50 -1.67
C ILE A 135 -29.05 -17.64 -0.17
N GLU A 136 -29.96 -18.51 0.23
CA GLU A 136 -30.27 -18.71 1.64
C GLU A 136 -29.10 -19.38 2.39
N SER A 137 -28.37 -20.28 1.76
CA SER A 137 -27.16 -20.89 2.34
C SER A 137 -26.09 -19.85 2.54
N PHE A 138 -25.92 -18.92 1.57
CA PHE A 138 -25.01 -17.77 1.68
C PHE A 138 -25.40 -16.86 2.86
N ARG A 139 -26.68 -16.49 2.97
CA ARG A 139 -27.21 -15.69 4.08
C ARG A 139 -27.00 -16.37 5.42
N HIS A 140 -27.28 -17.64 5.52
CA HIS A 140 -27.07 -18.40 6.75
C HIS A 140 -25.59 -18.42 7.14
N LYS A 141 -24.68 -18.66 6.18
CA LYS A 141 -23.23 -18.66 6.41
C LYS A 141 -22.79 -17.36 7.07
N TYR A 142 -23.09 -16.21 6.47
CA TYR A 142 -22.56 -14.92 6.92
C TYR A 142 -23.30 -14.34 8.12
N ARG A 143 -24.59 -14.61 8.28
CA ARG A 143 -25.39 -14.06 9.39
C ARG A 143 -25.32 -14.88 10.69
N SER A 144 -24.73 -16.09 10.64
CA SER A 144 -24.50 -16.94 11.82
C SER A 144 -23.14 -16.74 12.48
N LEU A 145 -22.29 -15.86 11.96
CA LEU A 145 -20.94 -15.62 12.48
C LEU A 145 -20.97 -14.91 13.83
N ASP A 146 -19.93 -15.16 14.64
CA ASP A 146 -19.64 -14.40 15.86
C ASP A 146 -18.71 -13.22 15.58
N LEU A 147 -17.82 -13.37 14.58
CA LEU A 147 -16.87 -12.35 14.13
C LEU A 147 -16.76 -12.36 12.61
N LEU A 148 -17.05 -11.22 11.99
CA LEU A 148 -16.79 -10.96 10.58
C LEU A 148 -15.58 -10.04 10.44
N LEU A 149 -14.53 -10.53 9.76
CA LEU A 149 -13.37 -9.78 9.35
C LEU A 149 -13.41 -9.61 7.83
N ILE A 150 -13.65 -8.40 7.35
CA ILE A 150 -13.74 -8.11 5.92
C ILE A 150 -12.71 -7.10 5.49
N ASP A 151 -11.83 -7.51 4.59
CA ASP A 151 -10.72 -6.72 4.08
C ASP A 151 -11.12 -5.97 2.80
N ASP A 152 -10.53 -4.79 2.63
CA ASP A 152 -10.66 -3.97 1.42
C ASP A 152 -12.10 -3.65 1.04
N ILE A 153 -12.87 -3.09 2.00
CA ILE A 153 -14.30 -2.82 1.85
C ILE A 153 -14.64 -1.92 0.65
N GLN A 154 -13.68 -1.14 0.14
CA GLN A 154 -13.86 -0.28 -1.03
C GLN A 154 -14.29 -1.04 -2.30
N PHE A 155 -14.00 -2.34 -2.41
CA PHE A 155 -14.39 -3.11 -3.58
C PHE A 155 -15.90 -3.50 -3.60
N LEU A 156 -16.65 -3.31 -2.52
CA LEU A 156 -18.11 -3.40 -2.57
C LEU A 156 -18.75 -2.39 -3.52
N ALA A 157 -18.05 -1.30 -3.85
CA ALA A 157 -18.49 -0.30 -4.81
C ALA A 157 -18.78 -0.86 -6.23
N ARG A 158 -18.28 -2.08 -6.54
CA ARG A 158 -18.43 -2.70 -7.85
C ARG A 158 -19.83 -3.27 -8.16
N GLY A 159 -20.75 -3.32 -7.17
CA GLY A 159 -22.10 -3.86 -7.40
C GLY A 159 -23.14 -3.32 -6.44
N LYS A 160 -24.28 -2.79 -6.97
CA LYS A 160 -25.36 -2.25 -6.12
C LYS A 160 -26.05 -3.36 -5.31
N ASP A 161 -26.34 -4.49 -5.93
CA ASP A 161 -27.07 -5.58 -5.26
C ASP A 161 -26.25 -6.21 -4.14
N VAL A 162 -24.93 -6.31 -4.31
CA VAL A 162 -24.04 -6.79 -3.24
C VAL A 162 -23.98 -5.81 -2.07
N GLN A 163 -24.06 -4.49 -2.34
CA GLN A 163 -24.14 -3.50 -1.25
C GLN A 163 -25.41 -3.68 -0.42
N VAL A 164 -26.55 -3.97 -1.07
CA VAL A 164 -27.81 -4.27 -0.38
C VAL A 164 -27.69 -5.54 0.48
N GLU A 165 -27.13 -6.62 -0.07
CA GLU A 165 -26.95 -7.86 0.68
C GLU A 165 -25.95 -7.72 1.83
N PHE A 166 -24.86 -6.96 1.60
CA PHE A 166 -23.91 -6.65 2.66
C PHE A 166 -24.55 -5.81 3.77
N PHE A 167 -25.35 -4.80 3.42
CA PHE A 167 -26.10 -3.99 4.38
C PHE A 167 -27.02 -4.85 5.27
N ASN A 168 -27.73 -5.80 4.66
CA ASN A 168 -28.60 -6.73 5.39
C ASN A 168 -27.79 -7.67 6.30
N THR A 169 -26.66 -8.17 5.81
CA THR A 169 -25.74 -9.02 6.59
C THR A 169 -25.15 -8.24 7.77
N PHE A 170 -24.71 -7.01 7.53
CA PHE A 170 -24.19 -6.12 8.56
C PHE A 170 -25.21 -5.87 9.67
N ASN A 171 -26.48 -5.52 9.30
CA ASN A 171 -27.52 -5.31 10.29
C ASN A 171 -27.83 -6.58 11.08
N ALA A 172 -27.96 -7.73 10.40
CA ALA A 172 -28.21 -9.01 11.06
C ALA A 172 -27.13 -9.36 12.09
N LEU A 173 -25.86 -9.11 11.78
CA LEU A 173 -24.75 -9.31 12.72
C LEU A 173 -24.81 -8.32 13.89
N LYS A 174 -25.01 -7.03 13.60
CA LYS A 174 -25.07 -5.99 14.63
C LYS A 174 -26.23 -6.17 15.59
N ASP A 175 -27.41 -6.48 15.08
CA ASP A 175 -28.63 -6.70 15.87
C ASP A 175 -28.52 -7.95 16.77
N ASN A 176 -27.75 -8.95 16.32
CA ASN A 176 -27.42 -10.14 17.11
C ASN A 176 -26.16 -9.99 17.99
N HIS A 177 -25.67 -8.77 18.19
CA HIS A 177 -24.46 -8.47 18.98
C HIS A 177 -23.23 -9.26 18.53
N LYS A 178 -23.02 -9.39 17.22
CA LYS A 178 -21.84 -10.01 16.63
C LYS A 178 -20.84 -8.95 16.22
N GLN A 179 -19.55 -9.26 16.34
CA GLN A 179 -18.48 -8.31 16.04
C GLN A 179 -18.22 -8.22 14.54
N ILE A 180 -18.02 -6.98 14.07
CA ILE A 180 -17.61 -6.69 12.69
C ILE A 180 -16.32 -5.86 12.74
N VAL A 181 -15.31 -6.26 11.95
CA VAL A 181 -14.09 -5.51 11.72
C VAL A 181 -13.89 -5.37 10.22
N MET A 182 -13.60 -4.15 9.78
CA MET A 182 -13.45 -3.81 8.36
C MET A 182 -12.15 -3.05 8.13
N THR A 183 -11.54 -3.24 6.96
CA THR A 183 -10.41 -2.42 6.53
C THR A 183 -10.71 -1.69 5.21
N SER A 184 -10.04 -0.57 4.99
CA SER A 184 -10.12 0.21 3.76
C SER A 184 -8.84 1.02 3.51
N ASP A 185 -8.59 1.40 2.27
CA ASP A 185 -7.50 2.33 1.94
C ASP A 185 -7.86 3.79 2.26
N VAL A 186 -9.15 4.11 2.40
CA VAL A 186 -9.67 5.45 2.70
C VAL A 186 -10.71 5.44 3.81
N ALA A 187 -10.95 6.60 4.43
CA ALA A 187 -11.99 6.74 5.45
C ALA A 187 -13.40 6.48 4.90
N PRO A 188 -14.39 6.08 5.73
CA PRO A 188 -15.75 5.80 5.27
C PRO A 188 -16.36 6.94 4.45
N LYS A 189 -16.19 8.18 4.87
CA LYS A 189 -16.70 9.39 4.18
C LYS A 189 -16.09 9.60 2.79
N ASP A 190 -14.91 9.06 2.55
CA ASP A 190 -14.15 9.22 1.30
C ASP A 190 -14.32 8.00 0.37
N LEU A 191 -15.19 7.04 0.72
CA LEU A 191 -15.51 5.89 -0.11
C LEU A 191 -16.46 6.31 -1.25
N PRO A 192 -15.96 6.45 -2.50
CA PRO A 192 -16.82 6.80 -3.62
C PRO A 192 -17.77 5.63 -3.94
N ILE A 193 -18.99 5.94 -4.41
CA ILE A 193 -19.93 4.96 -4.98
C ILE A 193 -20.57 4.00 -3.94
N LEU A 194 -20.26 4.08 -2.64
CA LEU A 194 -21.00 3.36 -1.64
C LEU A 194 -22.30 4.11 -1.23
N GLU A 195 -23.36 3.34 -0.99
CA GLU A 195 -24.62 3.90 -0.52
C GLU A 195 -24.43 4.61 0.84
N SER A 196 -25.01 5.79 1.00
CA SER A 196 -24.90 6.61 2.22
C SER A 196 -25.31 5.86 3.49
N ARG A 197 -26.25 4.91 3.37
CA ARG A 197 -26.67 4.06 4.50
C ARG A 197 -25.56 3.14 5.00
N LEU A 198 -24.68 2.62 4.11
CA LEU A 198 -23.50 1.84 4.50
C LEU A 198 -22.46 2.73 5.17
N ILE A 199 -22.16 3.89 4.60
CA ILE A 199 -21.23 4.86 5.17
C ILE A 199 -21.65 5.21 6.60
N SER A 200 -22.91 5.57 6.80
CA SER A 200 -23.46 5.88 8.13
C SER A 200 -23.34 4.70 9.13
N ARG A 201 -23.46 3.46 8.66
CA ARG A 201 -23.27 2.27 9.50
C ARG A 201 -21.81 2.05 9.87
N PHE A 202 -20.88 2.33 8.95
CA PHE A 202 -19.44 2.22 9.19
C PHE A 202 -18.96 3.27 10.20
N GLU A 203 -19.47 4.51 10.09
CA GLU A 203 -19.20 5.59 11.03
C GLU A 203 -19.88 5.43 12.39
N GLY A 204 -20.91 4.59 12.46
CA GLY A 204 -21.64 4.31 13.71
C GLY A 204 -20.90 3.45 14.74
N GLY A 205 -19.62 3.20 14.57
CA GLY A 205 -18.72 2.49 15.47
C GLY A 205 -17.41 3.22 15.68
N MET A 206 -16.32 2.47 15.83
CA MET A 206 -14.96 3.00 15.98
C MET A 206 -14.26 3.06 14.62
N VAL A 207 -13.88 4.26 14.18
CA VAL A 207 -13.09 4.48 12.97
C VAL A 207 -11.68 4.88 13.39
N GLN A 208 -10.68 4.16 12.92
CA GLN A 208 -9.27 4.39 13.26
C GLN A 208 -8.39 4.42 12.03
N GLU A 209 -7.50 5.39 11.99
CA GLU A 209 -6.51 5.52 10.93
C GLU A 209 -5.18 4.88 11.33
N ILE A 210 -4.52 4.24 10.38
CA ILE A 210 -3.11 3.88 10.45
C ILE A 210 -2.35 4.79 9.50
N GLU A 211 -1.55 5.68 10.06
CA GLU A 211 -0.71 6.60 9.32
C GLU A 211 0.64 5.98 8.93
N ASN A 212 1.39 6.68 8.08
CA ASN A 212 2.75 6.27 7.75
C ASN A 212 3.64 6.24 9.00
N PRO A 213 4.42 5.16 9.19
CA PRO A 213 5.28 5.02 10.37
C PRO A 213 6.42 6.03 10.37
N SER A 214 6.79 6.52 11.57
CA SER A 214 8.00 7.32 11.78
C SER A 214 9.26 6.52 11.41
N TYR A 215 10.41 7.20 11.30
CA TYR A 215 11.69 6.53 11.03
C TYR A 215 11.98 5.44 12.07
N GLU A 216 11.81 5.75 13.35
CA GLU A 216 12.03 4.83 14.46
C GLU A 216 11.11 3.61 14.38
N THR A 217 9.84 3.84 14.06
CA THR A 217 8.87 2.76 13.88
C THR A 217 9.23 1.89 12.67
N ARG A 218 9.68 2.50 11.55
CA ARG A 218 10.15 1.74 10.38
C ARG A 218 11.35 0.86 10.72
N LEU A 219 12.33 1.41 11.44
CA LEU A 219 13.51 0.67 11.88
C LEU A 219 13.13 -0.50 12.81
N ALA A 220 12.21 -0.27 13.74
CA ALA A 220 11.70 -1.32 14.63
C ALA A 220 10.95 -2.42 13.86
N ILE A 221 10.16 -2.07 12.84
CA ILE A 221 9.50 -3.04 11.96
C ILE A 221 10.54 -3.89 11.22
N LEU A 222 11.56 -3.26 10.64
CA LEU A 222 12.63 -3.97 9.93
C LEU A 222 13.39 -4.91 10.88
N LYS A 223 13.75 -4.46 12.09
CA LYS A 223 14.40 -5.31 13.11
C LYS A 223 13.51 -6.50 13.47
N LYS A 224 12.23 -6.28 13.70
CA LYS A 224 11.29 -7.37 14.01
C LYS A 224 11.17 -8.38 12.86
N LYS A 225 11.20 -7.89 11.60
CA LYS A 225 11.14 -8.77 10.43
C LYS A 225 12.42 -9.58 10.22
N THR A 226 13.60 -9.06 10.61
CA THR A 226 14.85 -9.83 10.50
C THR A 226 14.87 -11.06 11.39
N GLU A 227 14.08 -11.09 12.47
CA GLU A 227 13.96 -12.27 13.32
C GLU A 227 13.42 -13.51 12.56
N MET A 228 12.72 -13.28 11.43
CA MET A 228 12.15 -14.33 10.58
C MET A 228 13.12 -14.83 9.50
N PHE A 229 14.28 -14.17 9.31
CA PHE A 229 15.26 -14.55 8.31
C PHE A 229 16.44 -15.28 8.96
N GLU A 230 16.92 -16.32 8.31
CA GLU A 230 18.12 -17.07 8.74
C GLU A 230 19.44 -16.30 8.53
N VAL A 231 19.35 -15.10 7.93
CA VAL A 231 20.48 -14.27 7.55
C VAL A 231 20.67 -13.12 8.55
N ARG A 232 21.88 -12.91 9.00
CA ARG A 232 22.21 -11.75 9.83
C ARG A 232 22.32 -10.49 8.97
N VAL A 233 21.46 -9.53 9.23
CA VAL A 233 21.45 -8.21 8.58
C VAL A 233 22.02 -7.18 9.56
N SER A 234 22.98 -6.38 9.12
CA SER A 234 23.57 -5.33 9.97
C SER A 234 22.61 -4.16 10.19
N ASP A 235 22.73 -3.48 11.32
CA ASP A 235 21.92 -2.27 11.62
C ASP A 235 22.06 -1.21 10.53
N HIS A 236 23.26 -1.02 9.96
CA HIS A 236 23.49 -0.10 8.83
C HIS A 236 22.57 -0.36 7.64
N VAL A 237 22.33 -1.62 7.28
CA VAL A 237 21.40 -2.00 6.19
C VAL A 237 19.98 -1.63 6.53
N LEU A 238 19.54 -1.91 7.77
CA LEU A 238 18.18 -1.60 8.23
C LEU A 238 17.94 -0.09 8.27
N GLU A 239 18.92 0.66 8.75
CA GLU A 239 18.92 2.13 8.77
C GLU A 239 18.85 2.70 7.35
N PHE A 240 19.64 2.13 6.41
CA PHE A 240 19.59 2.53 5.01
C PHE A 240 18.20 2.31 4.40
N ILE A 241 17.59 1.14 4.61
CA ILE A 241 16.25 0.85 4.11
C ILE A 241 15.22 1.81 4.75
N ALA A 242 15.24 1.97 6.08
CA ALA A 242 14.33 2.84 6.82
C ALA A 242 14.44 4.32 6.39
N ALA A 243 15.64 4.79 6.03
CA ALA A 243 15.88 6.16 5.58
C ALA A 243 15.38 6.42 4.15
N ASN A 244 15.54 5.44 3.26
CA ASN A 244 15.30 5.61 1.83
C ASN A 244 13.92 5.13 1.35
N ILE A 245 13.26 4.20 2.06
CA ILE A 245 11.95 3.65 1.69
C ILE A 245 10.92 4.05 2.75
N LYS A 246 10.01 4.95 2.38
CA LYS A 246 9.09 5.65 3.31
C LYS A 246 7.63 5.46 2.98
N SER A 247 7.29 5.01 1.77
CA SER A 247 5.92 4.98 1.24
C SER A 247 5.01 4.04 2.02
N HIS A 248 5.45 2.81 2.26
CA HIS A 248 4.68 1.80 2.99
C HIS A 248 5.54 0.63 3.47
N VAL A 249 5.07 -0.06 4.51
CA VAL A 249 5.77 -1.18 5.17
C VAL A 249 6.07 -2.31 4.19
N ARG A 250 5.13 -2.66 3.31
CA ARG A 250 5.31 -3.73 2.31
C ARG A 250 6.50 -3.47 1.37
N ALA A 251 6.78 -2.20 1.00
CA ALA A 251 7.96 -1.88 0.20
C ALA A 251 9.25 -2.09 0.98
N MET A 252 9.27 -1.73 2.27
CA MET A 252 10.43 -1.97 3.14
C MET A 252 10.70 -3.45 3.33
N GLU A 253 9.66 -4.26 3.54
CA GLU A 253 9.76 -5.73 3.65
C GLU A 253 10.32 -6.34 2.35
N GLY A 254 9.82 -5.90 1.20
CA GLY A 254 10.33 -6.34 -0.10
C GLY A 254 11.80 -5.97 -0.32
N ALA A 255 12.19 -4.76 0.09
CA ALA A 255 13.58 -4.32 0.03
C ALA A 255 14.49 -5.14 0.96
N LEU A 256 14.04 -5.41 2.19
CA LEU A 256 14.76 -6.26 3.13
C LEU A 256 14.93 -7.68 2.56
N THR A 257 13.88 -8.28 2.04
CA THR A 257 13.94 -9.61 1.40
C THR A 257 14.94 -9.63 0.25
N ARG A 258 14.97 -8.58 -0.59
CA ARG A 258 15.94 -8.46 -1.70
C ARG A 258 17.39 -8.41 -1.21
N VAL A 259 17.66 -7.67 -0.13
CA VAL A 259 19.01 -7.61 0.47
C VAL A 259 19.38 -8.95 1.10
N CYS A 260 18.46 -9.60 1.84
CA CYS A 260 18.71 -10.93 2.39
C CYS A 260 19.06 -11.96 1.31
N HIS A 261 18.34 -11.93 0.18
CA HIS A 261 18.64 -12.79 -0.96
C HIS A 261 20.02 -12.49 -1.57
N ALA A 262 20.41 -11.21 -1.68
CA ALA A 262 21.74 -10.83 -2.16
C ALA A 262 22.86 -11.35 -1.24
N ILE A 263 22.68 -11.29 0.09
CA ILE A 263 23.62 -11.83 1.06
C ILE A 263 23.73 -13.36 0.93
N GLN A 264 22.61 -14.05 0.73
CA GLN A 264 22.60 -15.51 0.54
C GLN A 264 23.32 -15.92 -0.76
N ALA A 265 23.15 -15.15 -1.84
CA ALA A 265 23.78 -15.40 -3.12
C ALA A 265 25.31 -15.13 -3.10
N ASP A 266 25.74 -14.12 -2.36
CA ASP A 266 27.16 -13.77 -2.16
C ASP A 266 27.41 -13.35 -0.70
N PRO A 267 27.82 -14.30 0.17
CA PRO A 267 28.14 -13.98 1.57
C PRO A 267 29.34 -13.05 1.76
N SER A 268 30.16 -12.83 0.72
CA SER A 268 31.29 -11.89 0.74
C SER A 268 30.93 -10.47 0.33
N LEU A 269 29.67 -10.24 -0.04
CA LEU A 269 29.17 -8.97 -0.52
C LEU A 269 29.32 -7.86 0.52
N MET A 270 30.09 -6.82 0.19
CA MET A 270 30.23 -5.63 1.04
C MET A 270 29.00 -4.74 0.89
N LEU A 271 28.18 -4.64 1.94
CA LEU A 271 26.96 -3.82 1.97
C LEU A 271 27.29 -2.39 2.44
N ASN A 272 27.90 -1.62 1.56
CA ASN A 272 28.06 -0.16 1.72
C ASN A 272 26.87 0.57 1.05
N ASN A 273 26.85 1.92 1.18
CA ASN A 273 25.77 2.74 0.61
C ASN A 273 25.63 2.60 -0.91
N ASP A 274 26.74 2.42 -1.63
CA ASP A 274 26.72 2.32 -3.09
C ASP A 274 26.13 0.97 -3.53
N SER A 275 26.57 -0.13 -2.92
CA SER A 275 26.04 -1.46 -3.21
C SER A 275 24.55 -1.57 -2.82
N LEU A 276 24.15 -1.00 -1.66
CA LEU A 276 22.74 -0.95 -1.25
C LEU A 276 21.91 -0.10 -2.22
N SER A 277 22.43 1.04 -2.67
CA SER A 277 21.74 1.87 -3.67
C SER A 277 21.56 1.14 -4.99
N TYR A 278 22.53 0.33 -5.39
CA TYR A 278 22.44 -0.49 -6.60
C TYR A 278 21.41 -1.63 -6.45
N ILE A 279 21.48 -2.40 -5.35
CA ILE A 279 20.56 -3.51 -5.07
C ILE A 279 19.12 -3.02 -4.98
N LEU A 280 18.89 -1.86 -4.34
CA LEU A 280 17.57 -1.30 -4.05
C LEU A 280 17.14 -0.20 -5.02
N LYS A 281 17.83 -0.07 -6.18
CA LYS A 281 17.61 1.00 -7.15
C LYS A 281 16.13 1.20 -7.48
N ASP A 282 15.42 0.12 -7.83
CA ASP A 282 14.01 0.18 -8.25
C ASP A 282 13.09 0.70 -7.12
N TYR A 283 13.37 0.29 -5.87
CA TYR A 283 12.64 0.77 -4.70
C TYR A 283 12.88 2.26 -4.45
N ILE A 284 14.14 2.70 -4.52
CA ILE A 284 14.52 4.09 -4.29
C ILE A 284 13.98 4.99 -5.42
N GLU A 285 14.05 4.56 -6.67
CA GLU A 285 13.48 5.30 -7.80
C GLU A 285 11.95 5.42 -7.67
N LYS A 286 11.27 4.34 -7.26
CA LYS A 286 9.83 4.36 -6.99
C LYS A 286 9.47 5.31 -5.85
N GLU A 287 10.21 5.31 -4.75
CA GLU A 287 10.03 6.26 -3.64
C GLU A 287 10.19 7.72 -4.10
N ARG A 288 11.20 7.98 -4.91
CA ARG A 288 11.42 9.32 -5.48
C ARG A 288 10.25 9.75 -6.36
N SER A 289 9.75 8.85 -7.21
CA SER A 289 8.59 9.14 -8.09
C SER A 289 7.26 9.32 -7.34
N MET A 290 7.10 8.69 -6.17
CA MET A 290 5.93 8.84 -5.31
C MET A 290 5.97 10.08 -4.43
N ARG A 291 7.15 10.69 -4.25
CA ARG A 291 7.31 11.89 -3.44
C ARG A 291 6.58 13.05 -4.11
N LYS A 292 5.51 13.51 -3.47
CA LYS A 292 4.83 14.75 -3.91
C LYS A 292 5.74 15.93 -3.62
N LEU A 293 6.38 16.43 -4.66
CA LEU A 293 7.20 17.62 -4.57
C LEU A 293 6.34 18.82 -4.18
N THR A 294 6.75 19.58 -3.18
CA THR A 294 6.06 20.79 -2.76
C THR A 294 6.56 22.01 -3.53
N ILE A 295 5.71 23.01 -3.69
CA ILE A 295 6.11 24.28 -4.37
C ILE A 295 7.26 24.95 -3.59
N GLU A 296 7.21 24.89 -2.27
CA GLU A 296 8.20 25.47 -1.39
C GLU A 296 9.58 24.82 -1.54
N GLU A 297 9.64 23.48 -1.62
CA GLU A 297 10.89 22.76 -1.91
C GLU A 297 11.49 23.18 -3.27
N ILE A 298 10.65 23.38 -4.28
CA ILE A 298 11.06 23.83 -5.61
C ILE A 298 11.63 25.25 -5.54
N GLN A 299 10.96 26.16 -4.84
CA GLN A 299 11.40 27.52 -4.62
C GLN A 299 12.77 27.55 -3.93
N GLN A 300 12.96 26.78 -2.86
CA GLN A 300 14.20 26.65 -2.13
C GLN A 300 15.35 26.13 -3.02
N ALA A 301 15.09 25.10 -3.84
CA ALA A 301 16.10 24.56 -4.74
C ALA A 301 16.53 25.55 -5.82
N CYS A 302 15.57 26.28 -6.40
CA CYS A 302 15.88 27.34 -7.35
C CYS A 302 16.63 28.49 -6.69
N ALA A 303 16.24 28.93 -5.50
CA ALA A 303 16.94 29.93 -4.72
C ALA A 303 18.40 29.54 -4.46
N LYS A 304 18.61 28.30 -4.00
CA LYS A 304 19.96 27.76 -3.73
C LYS A 304 20.81 27.69 -4.99
N LYS A 305 20.26 27.21 -6.12
CA LYS A 305 21.02 27.10 -7.40
C LYS A 305 21.51 28.45 -7.91
N TYR A 306 20.67 29.48 -7.77
CA TYR A 306 21.01 30.82 -8.27
C TYR A 306 21.62 31.78 -7.22
N GLY A 307 21.82 31.30 -5.98
CA GLY A 307 22.42 32.07 -4.90
C GLY A 307 21.58 33.27 -4.43
N VAL A 308 20.22 33.13 -4.52
CA VAL A 308 19.25 34.15 -4.10
C VAL A 308 18.47 33.69 -2.87
N SER A 309 17.86 34.62 -2.14
CA SER A 309 17.03 34.28 -0.97
C SER A 309 15.63 33.83 -1.38
N MET A 310 14.89 33.20 -0.46
CA MET A 310 13.47 32.89 -0.66
C MET A 310 12.63 34.17 -0.85
N ASP A 311 12.94 35.23 -0.11
CA ASP A 311 12.28 36.53 -0.25
C ASP A 311 12.47 37.12 -1.63
N ASP A 312 13.67 36.95 -2.24
CA ASP A 312 13.94 37.37 -3.62
C ASP A 312 13.09 36.59 -4.63
N ILE A 313 12.94 35.28 -4.45
CA ILE A 313 12.06 34.45 -5.30
C ILE A 313 10.61 34.94 -5.23
N LEU A 314 10.13 35.32 -4.06
CA LEU A 314 8.77 35.79 -3.84
C LEU A 314 8.58 37.30 -4.15
N SER A 315 9.68 38.07 -4.21
CA SER A 315 9.68 39.52 -4.43
C SER A 315 8.95 39.93 -5.73
N HIS A 316 8.61 41.22 -5.84
CA HIS A 316 8.05 41.80 -7.06
C HIS A 316 9.11 42.42 -7.98
N GLU A 317 10.38 42.34 -7.62
CA GLU A 317 11.46 42.89 -8.39
C GLU A 317 11.61 42.24 -9.76
N ARG A 318 11.98 43.04 -10.76
CA ARG A 318 12.09 42.62 -12.17
C ARG A 318 13.52 42.56 -12.66
N VAL A 319 14.47 42.42 -11.74
CA VAL A 319 15.88 42.22 -12.07
C VAL A 319 16.08 40.84 -12.68
N GLN A 320 16.79 40.74 -13.79
CA GLN A 320 16.95 39.49 -14.54
C GLN A 320 17.49 38.33 -13.68
N SER A 321 18.42 38.63 -12.75
CA SER A 321 18.95 37.64 -11.80
C SER A 321 17.91 37.02 -10.87
N LEU A 322 16.78 37.69 -10.64
CA LEU A 322 15.67 37.21 -9.81
C LEU A 322 14.51 36.65 -10.64
N VAL A 323 14.36 37.16 -11.89
CA VAL A 323 13.25 36.75 -12.78
C VAL A 323 13.43 35.31 -13.26
N THR A 324 14.66 34.96 -13.69
CA THR A 324 14.95 33.60 -14.21
C THR A 324 14.71 32.51 -13.18
N PRO A 325 15.30 32.54 -11.95
CA PRO A 325 15.05 31.50 -10.94
C PRO A 325 13.58 31.43 -10.52
N ARG A 326 12.89 32.56 -10.43
CA ARG A 326 11.45 32.61 -10.11
C ARG A 326 10.60 31.96 -11.20
N GLN A 327 10.85 32.29 -12.47
CA GLN A 327 10.10 31.69 -13.59
C GLN A 327 10.43 30.20 -13.73
N LEU A 328 11.67 29.78 -13.48
CA LEU A 328 12.08 28.37 -13.48
C LEU A 328 11.35 27.60 -12.37
N ALA A 329 11.27 28.17 -11.16
CA ALA A 329 10.49 27.59 -10.06
C ALA A 329 8.99 27.47 -10.40
N MET A 330 8.39 28.48 -11.05
CA MET A 330 7.01 28.40 -11.53
C MET A 330 6.82 27.28 -12.57
N TYR A 331 7.77 27.15 -13.50
CA TYR A 331 7.76 26.10 -14.53
C TYR A 331 7.81 24.70 -13.92
N ILE A 332 8.79 24.44 -13.04
CA ILE A 332 8.95 23.16 -12.36
C ILE A 332 7.68 22.85 -11.52
N SER A 333 7.17 23.84 -10.77
CA SER A 333 5.95 23.68 -9.97
C SER A 333 4.75 23.27 -10.84
N LYS A 334 4.60 23.88 -12.03
CA LYS A 334 3.50 23.54 -12.95
C LYS A 334 3.65 22.14 -13.56
N LYS A 335 4.89 21.71 -13.84
CA LYS A 335 5.16 20.43 -14.50
C LYS A 335 5.16 19.25 -13.53
N LEU A 336 5.74 19.41 -12.34
CA LEU A 336 6.00 18.30 -11.42
C LEU A 336 5.09 18.23 -10.20
N THR A 337 4.24 19.25 -9.98
CA THR A 337 3.25 19.17 -8.90
C THR A 337 1.85 18.97 -9.45
N SER A 338 1.00 18.26 -8.72
CA SER A 338 -0.43 18.11 -9.04
C SER A 338 -1.25 19.38 -8.72
N LYS A 339 -0.55 20.50 -8.39
CA LYS A 339 -1.19 21.73 -7.93
C LYS A 339 -1.81 22.54 -9.08
N GLY A 340 -2.98 23.10 -8.81
CA GLY A 340 -3.65 24.00 -9.75
C GLY A 340 -2.93 25.34 -9.89
N LEU A 341 -3.18 26.06 -11.01
CA LEU A 341 -2.57 27.38 -11.23
C LEU A 341 -2.89 28.38 -10.10
N LYS A 342 -4.05 28.22 -9.42
CA LYS A 342 -4.42 29.07 -8.29
C LYS A 342 -3.49 28.84 -7.10
N GLU A 343 -3.29 27.58 -6.72
CA GLU A 343 -2.41 27.21 -5.61
C GLU A 343 -0.96 27.63 -5.87
N ILE A 344 -0.48 27.45 -7.12
CA ILE A 344 0.86 27.92 -7.52
C ILE A 344 0.92 29.45 -7.42
N ALA A 345 -0.07 30.17 -7.92
CA ALA A 345 -0.09 31.63 -7.86
C ALA A 345 -0.08 32.14 -6.42
N ASP A 346 -0.86 31.54 -5.55
CA ASP A 346 -0.93 31.88 -4.12
C ASP A 346 0.44 31.63 -3.44
N ALA A 347 1.09 30.49 -3.71
CA ALA A 347 2.42 30.15 -3.17
C ALA A 347 3.55 31.09 -3.63
N PHE A 348 3.41 31.75 -4.78
CA PHE A 348 4.34 32.76 -5.27
C PHE A 348 3.91 34.19 -4.96
N GLY A 349 2.75 34.44 -4.36
CA GLY A 349 2.19 35.78 -4.15
C GLY A 349 1.95 36.52 -5.47
N LYS A 350 1.57 35.79 -6.54
CA LYS A 350 1.42 36.37 -7.90
C LYS A 350 0.02 36.07 -8.45
N LYS A 351 -0.32 36.75 -9.56
CA LYS A 351 -1.57 36.46 -10.31
C LYS A 351 -1.38 35.26 -11.24
N HIS A 352 -2.46 34.53 -11.52
CA HIS A 352 -2.48 33.40 -12.46
C HIS A 352 -1.79 33.71 -13.80
N ALA A 353 -2.08 34.91 -14.37
CA ALA A 353 -1.48 35.33 -15.63
C ALA A 353 0.05 35.40 -15.57
N THR A 354 0.62 35.73 -14.40
CA THR A 354 2.07 35.76 -14.19
C THR A 354 2.67 34.36 -14.23
N ILE A 355 2.00 33.38 -13.62
CA ILE A 355 2.44 31.98 -13.67
C ILE A 355 2.42 31.46 -15.11
N ILE A 356 1.30 31.67 -15.83
CA ILE A 356 1.18 31.24 -17.24
C ILE A 356 2.27 31.89 -18.11
N SER A 357 2.49 33.19 -17.95
CA SER A 357 3.52 33.91 -18.68
C SER A 357 4.94 33.39 -18.35
N GLY A 358 5.23 33.16 -17.06
CA GLY A 358 6.53 32.62 -16.62
C GLY A 358 6.79 31.22 -17.18
N VAL A 359 5.82 30.33 -17.10
CA VAL A 359 5.89 28.99 -17.67
C VAL A 359 6.15 29.03 -19.17
N ARG A 360 5.36 29.86 -19.91
CA ARG A 360 5.53 30.01 -21.37
C ARG A 360 6.90 30.57 -21.74
N THR A 361 7.41 31.54 -20.98
CA THR A 361 8.74 32.11 -21.21
C THR A 361 9.82 31.06 -21.05
N ILE A 362 9.80 30.26 -19.96
CA ILE A 362 10.79 29.20 -19.73
C ILE A 362 10.68 28.12 -20.78
N THR A 363 9.47 27.68 -21.16
CA THR A 363 9.30 26.70 -22.25
C THR A 363 9.96 27.14 -23.54
N GLY A 364 9.80 28.43 -23.95
CA GLY A 364 10.45 28.96 -25.14
C GLY A 364 11.98 29.07 -24.99
N ARG A 365 12.46 29.48 -23.83
CA ARG A 365 13.91 29.63 -23.57
C ARG A 365 14.62 28.27 -23.51
N LEU A 366 14.01 27.25 -22.96
CA LEU A 366 14.57 25.89 -22.92
C LEU A 366 14.84 25.30 -24.31
N THR A 367 14.19 25.81 -25.36
CA THR A 367 14.47 25.39 -26.74
C THR A 367 15.78 25.97 -27.27
N ASN A 368 16.14 27.18 -26.84
CA ASN A 368 17.23 27.97 -27.43
C ASN A 368 18.44 28.19 -26.50
N GLU A 369 18.30 27.93 -25.17
CA GLU A 369 19.32 28.20 -24.17
C GLU A 369 19.80 26.89 -23.51
N PRO A 370 20.94 26.34 -23.96
CA PRO A 370 21.52 25.11 -23.39
C PRO A 370 21.87 25.24 -21.89
N GLU A 371 22.35 26.40 -21.45
CA GLU A 371 22.69 26.66 -20.04
C GLU A 371 21.49 26.55 -19.12
N LEU A 372 20.33 27.04 -19.55
CA LEU A 372 19.09 26.94 -18.78
C LEU A 372 18.60 25.48 -18.65
N ARG A 373 18.91 24.63 -19.66
CA ARG A 373 18.63 23.19 -19.57
C ARG A 373 19.50 22.52 -18.52
N VAL A 374 20.80 22.87 -18.46
CA VAL A 374 21.72 22.34 -17.46
C VAL A 374 21.25 22.75 -16.05
N ASP A 375 20.87 24.02 -15.87
CA ASP A 375 20.33 24.50 -14.60
C ASP A 375 19.07 23.74 -14.18
N LEU A 376 18.14 23.53 -15.12
CA LEU A 376 16.93 22.76 -14.89
C LEU A 376 17.27 21.31 -14.50
N GLU A 377 18.19 20.66 -15.22
CA GLU A 377 18.60 19.27 -14.97
C GLU A 377 19.25 19.12 -13.59
N GLU A 378 20.10 20.05 -13.21
CA GLU A 378 20.72 20.06 -11.87
C GLU A 378 19.66 20.23 -10.76
N ILE A 379 18.71 21.16 -10.92
CA ILE A 379 17.62 21.34 -9.95
C ILE A 379 16.75 20.07 -9.87
N LEU A 380 16.35 19.51 -11.02
CA LEU A 380 15.54 18.29 -11.07
C LEU A 380 16.27 17.10 -10.43
N SER A 381 17.58 16.97 -10.65
CA SER A 381 18.39 15.91 -10.05
C SER A 381 18.39 15.92 -8.53
N THR A 382 18.27 17.10 -7.90
CA THR A 382 18.16 17.21 -6.42
C THR A 382 16.93 16.55 -5.87
N PHE A 383 15.89 16.41 -6.69
CA PHE A 383 14.63 15.76 -6.37
C PHE A 383 14.52 14.34 -6.95
N GLY A 384 15.53 13.91 -7.74
CA GLY A 384 15.56 12.62 -8.41
C GLY A 384 14.72 12.52 -9.69
N TYR A 385 14.32 13.68 -10.24
CA TYR A 385 13.67 13.76 -11.56
C TYR A 385 14.69 13.91 -12.69
N ARG A 386 14.29 13.50 -13.89
CA ARG A 386 15.05 13.67 -15.13
C ARG A 386 14.49 14.84 -15.93
N LEU A 387 15.27 15.34 -16.86
CA LEU A 387 14.82 16.42 -17.75
C LEU A 387 13.55 16.04 -18.55
N SER A 388 13.43 14.78 -18.98
CA SER A 388 12.23 14.24 -19.65
C SER A 388 10.95 14.46 -18.85
N ASP A 389 11.01 14.29 -17.52
CA ASP A 389 9.83 14.36 -16.64
C ASP A 389 9.23 15.78 -16.56
N ALA A 390 10.02 16.82 -16.91
CA ALA A 390 9.60 18.20 -16.91
C ALA A 390 9.32 18.75 -18.32
N MET A 391 9.72 18.05 -19.38
CA MET A 391 9.54 18.52 -20.77
C MET A 391 8.27 18.00 -21.45
N ASP A 392 7.68 16.91 -20.97
CA ASP A 392 6.35 16.41 -21.37
C ASP A 392 5.22 17.21 -20.69
#